data_aa2c0d80858c0dbd8f6e4162f71ba89f
#
_entry.id   aa2c0d80858c0dbd8f6e4162f71ba89f
#
_cell.length_a   1.000
_cell.length_b   1.000
_cell.length_c   1.000
_cell.angle_alpha   90.00
_cell.angle_beta   90.00
_cell.angle_gamma   90.00
#
_symmetry.space_group_name_H-M   'P 1'
#
loop_
_entity.id
_entity.type
_entity.pdbx_description
1 polymer ?
#
loop_
_entity_poly.entity_id
_entity_poly.type
_entity_poly.pdbx_seq_one_letter_code
_entity_poly.pdbx_strand_id
1 'polypeptide(L)'
;MKEIIDYIIRFLLYGNAEAAKQVGYTANEEEWQNYRVVIVPNGHLGKEIVMPEFSEAKGERLEAKGTEHQTWIIRTDIVYNTFFFISRAEELINTQRDEHGRFLAKYSILGKENRLMIPTVDEYSRMLMKLLDLPLPTPSFSKIYLTHDVDSIANYRHLRGAIGGIVRGQWRKVLASQKDIHNDPAFTFSWLIAQDKKVDGAECIYFVKDTDGKGYDYPQYDLEGKDFEVAAQLIENSGAKMGWHGSYYGGRLKVKGERLKVGLHRSHYLRCSIDRMQELADMGVKEDFTMMFPDHVGFRLQTTRAVRWINPKTMTLTNLVLHPLTVMDCTLSNANYMNLSEDEAYFECQRLFEKIQQNGGEVVILWHNSNPAGNAWHKTLYEQIISFLQ
;
A
#
# COMPACT_ATOMS: atom_id res chain seq x y z
N MET A 1 -9.78 3.44 -23.44
CA MET A 1 -9.14 2.11 -23.56
C MET A 1 -7.67 2.19 -23.97
N LYS A 2 -7.33 2.85 -25.07
CA LYS A 2 -5.93 2.97 -25.55
C LYS A 2 -5.00 3.53 -24.46
N GLU A 3 -5.40 4.60 -23.75
CA GLU A 3 -4.61 5.21 -22.68
C GLU A 3 -4.28 4.21 -21.54
N ILE A 4 -5.24 3.34 -21.20
CA ILE A 4 -5.03 2.31 -20.16
C ILE A 4 -4.03 1.26 -20.64
N ILE A 5 -4.15 0.78 -21.88
CA ILE A 5 -3.22 -0.19 -22.46
C ILE A 5 -1.82 0.40 -22.53
N ASP A 6 -1.68 1.62 -23.03
CA ASP A 6 -0.40 2.32 -23.13
C ASP A 6 0.23 2.55 -21.74
N TYR A 7 -0.58 2.89 -20.74
CA TYR A 7 -0.14 3.01 -19.35
C TYR A 7 0.38 1.68 -18.81
N ILE A 8 -0.39 0.60 -18.97
CA ILE A 8 -0.01 -0.73 -18.45
C ILE A 8 1.27 -1.24 -19.12
N ILE A 9 1.39 -1.15 -20.43
CA ILE A 9 2.61 -1.59 -21.15
C ILE A 9 3.82 -0.78 -20.66
N ARG A 10 3.71 0.54 -20.52
CA ARG A 10 4.78 1.37 -19.97
C ARG A 10 5.10 1.01 -18.52
N PHE A 11 4.09 0.74 -17.70
CA PHE A 11 4.26 0.31 -16.31
C PHE A 11 5.04 -1.00 -16.24
N LEU A 12 4.69 -1.99 -17.05
CA LEU A 12 5.39 -3.27 -17.16
C LEU A 12 6.85 -3.10 -17.60
N LEU A 13 7.17 -2.04 -18.34
CA LEU A 13 8.52 -1.73 -18.81
C LEU A 13 9.22 -0.64 -17.98
N TYR A 14 8.83 -0.45 -16.72
CA TYR A 14 9.45 0.53 -15.81
C TYR A 14 9.47 1.96 -16.38
N GLY A 15 8.46 2.34 -17.14
CA GLY A 15 8.33 3.67 -17.75
C GLY A 15 9.09 3.85 -19.08
N ASN A 16 9.79 2.83 -19.59
CA ASN A 16 10.55 2.94 -20.82
C ASN A 16 9.63 3.07 -22.05
N ALA A 17 9.45 4.32 -22.51
CA ALA A 17 8.56 4.64 -23.60
C ALA A 17 9.04 4.10 -24.95
N GLU A 18 10.35 4.02 -25.19
CA GLU A 18 10.89 3.50 -26.45
C GLU A 18 10.73 1.98 -26.54
N ALA A 19 10.95 1.27 -25.43
CA ALA A 19 10.69 -0.15 -25.37
C ALA A 19 9.19 -0.47 -25.53
N ALA A 20 8.31 0.37 -25.00
CA ALA A 20 6.86 0.21 -25.11
C ALA A 20 6.37 0.23 -26.58
N LYS A 21 7.05 0.95 -27.47
CA LYS A 21 6.73 0.97 -28.91
C LYS A 21 7.03 -0.37 -29.60
N GLN A 22 7.86 -1.22 -29.00
CA GLN A 22 8.22 -2.53 -29.53
C GLN A 22 7.24 -3.63 -29.10
N VAL A 23 6.22 -3.28 -28.28
CA VAL A 23 5.21 -4.21 -27.76
C VAL A 23 3.87 -3.95 -28.40
N GLY A 24 3.34 -4.95 -29.11
CA GLY A 24 1.99 -4.95 -29.67
C GLY A 24 0.97 -5.56 -28.71
N TYR A 25 -0.23 -5.02 -28.68
CA TYR A 25 -1.39 -5.61 -27.98
C TYR A 25 -2.50 -5.82 -29.02
N THR A 26 -2.43 -6.96 -29.71
CA THR A 26 -3.32 -7.26 -30.85
C THR A 26 -3.53 -8.75 -31.07
N ALA A 27 -4.76 -9.12 -31.45
CA ALA A 27 -5.10 -10.47 -31.93
C ALA A 27 -4.93 -10.63 -33.43
N ASN A 28 -4.64 -9.53 -34.16
CA ASN A 28 -4.45 -9.58 -35.61
C ASN A 28 -3.04 -10.10 -35.96
N GLU A 29 -2.97 -11.34 -36.41
CA GLU A 29 -1.70 -12.00 -36.76
C GLU A 29 -0.90 -11.29 -37.85
N GLU A 30 -1.56 -10.58 -38.77
CA GLU A 30 -0.89 -9.80 -39.82
C GLU A 30 -0.05 -8.65 -39.29
N GLU A 31 -0.40 -8.16 -38.08
CA GLU A 31 0.32 -7.06 -37.42
C GLU A 31 1.52 -7.54 -36.60
N TRP A 32 1.59 -8.83 -36.24
CA TRP A 32 2.57 -9.34 -35.28
C TRP A 32 4.03 -9.06 -35.68
N GLN A 33 4.32 -9.12 -36.99
CA GLN A 33 5.65 -8.82 -37.53
C GLN A 33 6.14 -7.38 -37.28
N ASN A 34 5.23 -6.46 -36.91
CA ASN A 34 5.56 -5.06 -36.65
C ASN A 34 6.17 -4.84 -35.23
N TYR A 35 6.17 -5.89 -34.40
CA TYR A 35 6.58 -5.78 -32.99
C TYR A 35 7.61 -6.85 -32.64
N ARG A 36 8.49 -6.52 -31.67
CA ARG A 36 9.41 -7.51 -31.08
C ARG A 36 8.68 -8.45 -30.10
N VAL A 37 7.66 -7.95 -29.42
CA VAL A 37 6.82 -8.73 -28.51
C VAL A 37 5.35 -8.41 -28.81
N VAL A 38 4.53 -9.43 -28.92
CA VAL A 38 3.07 -9.30 -29.07
C VAL A 38 2.40 -9.96 -27.88
N ILE A 39 1.53 -9.23 -27.19
CA ILE A 39 0.62 -9.74 -26.18
C ILE A 39 -0.74 -9.92 -26.84
N VAL A 40 -1.25 -11.16 -26.82
CA VAL A 40 -2.54 -11.48 -27.45
C VAL A 40 -3.67 -11.18 -26.48
N PRO A 41 -4.61 -10.27 -26.81
CA PRO A 41 -5.74 -9.96 -25.96
C PRO A 41 -6.69 -11.15 -25.78
N ASN A 42 -7.14 -11.39 -24.56
CA ASN A 42 -8.21 -12.36 -24.28
C ASN A 42 -9.63 -11.82 -24.57
N GLY A 43 -9.74 -10.53 -24.88
CA GLY A 43 -10.98 -9.86 -25.24
C GLY A 43 -11.84 -9.37 -24.07
N HIS A 44 -11.39 -9.51 -22.82
CA HIS A 44 -12.15 -9.11 -21.63
C HIS A 44 -11.93 -7.65 -21.21
N LEU A 45 -10.78 -7.06 -21.55
CA LEU A 45 -10.45 -5.69 -21.15
C LEU A 45 -11.50 -4.68 -21.67
N GLY A 46 -12.15 -3.99 -20.73
CA GLY A 46 -13.22 -3.02 -21.00
C GLY A 46 -14.58 -3.63 -21.36
N LYS A 47 -14.77 -4.91 -21.17
CA LYS A 47 -16.03 -5.61 -21.36
C LYS A 47 -16.46 -6.27 -20.08
N GLU A 48 -16.12 -7.52 -19.88
CA GLU A 48 -16.48 -8.34 -18.74
C GLU A 48 -15.26 -8.54 -17.83
N ILE A 49 -15.49 -8.45 -16.53
CA ILE A 49 -14.46 -8.78 -15.55
C ILE A 49 -14.52 -10.27 -15.26
N VAL A 50 -13.47 -10.98 -15.65
CA VAL A 50 -13.28 -12.41 -15.39
C VAL A 50 -12.04 -12.61 -14.53
N MET A 51 -11.99 -13.70 -13.77
CA MET A 51 -10.80 -14.04 -13.00
C MET A 51 -9.61 -14.29 -13.94
N PRO A 52 -8.42 -13.75 -13.63
CA PRO A 52 -7.23 -14.00 -14.44
C PRO A 52 -6.78 -15.44 -14.32
N GLU A 53 -6.19 -15.95 -15.39
CA GLU A 53 -5.49 -17.23 -15.36
C GLU A 53 -4.07 -17.03 -14.81
N PHE A 54 -3.70 -17.82 -13.82
CA PHE A 54 -2.35 -17.86 -13.26
C PHE A 54 -1.43 -18.86 -14.02
N SER A 55 -1.69 -19.11 -15.29
CA SER A 55 -0.74 -19.83 -16.11
C SER A 55 0.57 -19.05 -16.19
N GLU A 56 1.68 -19.79 -16.16
CA GLU A 56 3.00 -19.16 -16.36
C GLU A 56 3.02 -18.46 -17.72
N ALA A 57 3.12 -17.15 -17.72
CA ALA A 57 3.22 -16.40 -18.96
C ALA A 57 4.57 -16.71 -19.63
N LYS A 58 4.51 -17.25 -20.83
CA LYS A 58 5.70 -17.61 -21.62
C LYS A 58 5.65 -16.91 -22.98
N GLY A 59 6.82 -16.46 -23.43
CA GLY A 59 7.00 -16.02 -24.81
C GLY A 59 7.22 -17.23 -25.71
N GLU A 60 6.38 -17.39 -26.73
CA GLU A 60 6.59 -18.36 -27.80
C GLU A 60 7.28 -17.65 -28.97
N ARG A 61 8.23 -18.32 -29.58
CA ARG A 61 8.98 -17.76 -30.70
C ARG A 61 8.17 -17.89 -31.99
N LEU A 62 7.92 -16.76 -32.67
CA LEU A 62 7.31 -16.80 -34.01
C LEU A 62 8.42 -17.06 -35.03
N GLU A 63 8.34 -18.17 -35.74
CA GLU A 63 9.18 -18.44 -36.92
C GLU A 63 8.63 -17.70 -38.14
N ALA A 64 8.93 -16.40 -38.27
CA ALA A 64 8.56 -15.64 -39.44
C ALA A 64 9.68 -15.62 -40.49
N LYS A 65 9.41 -16.07 -41.70
CA LYS A 65 10.35 -15.96 -42.84
C LYS A 65 10.38 -14.50 -43.31
N GLY A 66 11.56 -13.87 -43.22
CA GLY A 66 11.84 -12.59 -43.88
C GLY A 66 11.75 -11.34 -43.01
N THR A 67 11.73 -11.45 -41.69
CA THR A 67 11.80 -10.29 -40.75
C THR A 67 13.21 -10.04 -40.27
N GLU A 68 13.60 -8.77 -40.12
CA GLU A 68 14.94 -8.37 -39.56
C GLU A 68 15.08 -8.70 -38.09
N HIS A 69 14.00 -8.98 -37.38
CA HIS A 69 13.98 -9.29 -35.94
C HIS A 69 13.03 -10.43 -35.61
N GLN A 70 13.32 -11.09 -34.54
CA GLN A 70 12.56 -12.17 -33.98
C GLN A 70 11.39 -11.62 -33.15
N THR A 71 10.15 -12.06 -33.44
CA THR A 71 8.94 -11.71 -32.70
C THR A 71 8.64 -12.78 -31.65
N TRP A 72 8.31 -12.35 -30.42
CA TRP A 72 7.82 -13.19 -29.34
C TRP A 72 6.32 -13.01 -29.16
N ILE A 73 5.58 -14.10 -29.02
CA ILE A 73 4.13 -14.09 -28.79
C ILE A 73 3.85 -14.52 -27.36
N ILE A 74 3.14 -13.69 -26.60
CA ILE A 74 2.64 -13.98 -25.25
C ILE A 74 1.14 -14.20 -25.34
N ARG A 75 0.68 -15.45 -25.16
CA ARG A 75 -0.75 -15.79 -25.27
C ARG A 75 -1.51 -15.51 -23.99
N THR A 76 -0.84 -15.48 -22.83
CA THR A 76 -1.44 -14.98 -21.59
C THR A 76 -1.63 -13.48 -21.69
N ASP A 77 -2.86 -12.99 -21.52
CA ASP A 77 -3.12 -11.54 -21.55
C ASP A 77 -2.60 -10.85 -20.29
N ILE A 78 -1.30 -10.60 -20.24
CA ILE A 78 -0.64 -9.92 -19.12
C ILE A 78 -1.08 -8.46 -18.96
N VAL A 79 -1.65 -7.84 -19.99
CA VAL A 79 -2.21 -6.48 -19.91
C VAL A 79 -3.53 -6.52 -19.13
N TYR A 80 -4.42 -7.47 -19.46
CA TYR A 80 -5.66 -7.66 -18.71
C TYR A 80 -5.39 -8.10 -17.27
N ASN A 81 -4.49 -9.05 -17.04
CA ASN A 81 -4.14 -9.51 -15.71
C ASN A 81 -3.57 -8.37 -14.85
N THR A 82 -2.70 -7.53 -15.43
CA THR A 82 -2.18 -6.34 -14.73
C THR A 82 -3.31 -5.38 -14.39
N PHE A 83 -4.18 -5.05 -15.37
CA PHE A 83 -5.38 -4.24 -15.10
C PHE A 83 -6.20 -4.80 -13.95
N PHE A 84 -6.50 -6.11 -13.97
CA PHE A 84 -7.32 -6.77 -12.96
C PHE A 84 -6.78 -6.54 -11.53
N PHE A 85 -5.47 -6.70 -11.34
CA PHE A 85 -4.85 -6.55 -10.02
C PHE A 85 -4.72 -5.08 -9.59
N ILE A 86 -4.14 -4.21 -10.43
CA ILE A 86 -3.85 -2.84 -10.03
C ILE A 86 -5.10 -1.97 -9.92
N SER A 87 -6.20 -2.33 -10.60
CA SER A 87 -7.50 -1.65 -10.48
C SER A 87 -8.37 -2.18 -9.34
N ARG A 88 -8.01 -3.36 -8.77
CA ARG A 88 -8.84 -4.12 -7.82
C ARG A 88 -10.16 -4.59 -8.43
N ALA A 89 -10.16 -4.95 -9.72
CA ALA A 89 -11.37 -5.34 -10.45
C ALA A 89 -12.07 -6.57 -9.84
N GLU A 90 -11.33 -7.48 -9.15
CA GLU A 90 -11.90 -8.61 -8.41
C GLU A 90 -13.05 -8.18 -7.49
N GLU A 91 -12.93 -7.02 -6.87
CA GLU A 91 -13.90 -6.55 -5.88
C GLU A 91 -15.26 -6.12 -6.46
N LEU A 92 -15.38 -6.06 -7.80
CA LEU A 92 -16.67 -5.85 -8.50
C LEU A 92 -17.43 -7.16 -8.70
N ILE A 93 -16.73 -8.29 -8.84
CA ILE A 93 -17.34 -9.61 -9.07
C ILE A 93 -17.37 -10.46 -7.80
N ASN A 94 -16.48 -10.20 -6.84
CA ASN A 94 -16.48 -10.83 -5.52
C ASN A 94 -16.92 -9.82 -4.46
N THR A 95 -18.14 -9.98 -3.98
CA THR A 95 -18.78 -9.04 -3.04
C THR A 95 -18.60 -9.40 -1.57
N GLN A 96 -17.82 -10.46 -1.26
CA GLN A 96 -17.55 -10.86 0.12
C GLN A 96 -16.81 -9.75 0.88
N ARG A 97 -17.30 -9.43 2.09
CA ARG A 97 -16.72 -8.42 2.97
C ARG A 97 -16.78 -8.90 4.42
N ASP A 98 -15.87 -8.41 5.24
CA ASP A 98 -15.92 -8.60 6.68
C ASP A 98 -16.95 -7.64 7.34
N GLU A 99 -17.06 -7.70 8.67
CA GLU A 99 -17.94 -6.84 9.46
C GLU A 99 -17.66 -5.34 9.32
N HIS A 100 -16.44 -4.98 8.88
CA HIS A 100 -16.02 -3.61 8.60
C HIS A 100 -16.21 -3.21 7.13
N GLY A 101 -16.78 -4.08 6.29
CA GLY A 101 -16.96 -3.85 4.87
C GLY A 101 -15.66 -3.91 4.06
N ARG A 102 -14.60 -4.59 4.58
CA ARG A 102 -13.30 -4.72 3.92
C ARG A 102 -13.21 -6.03 3.12
N PHE A 103 -12.49 -6.00 2.03
CA PHE A 103 -12.15 -7.17 1.25
C PHE A 103 -10.90 -7.83 1.83
N LEU A 104 -11.03 -9.05 2.35
CA LEU A 104 -9.96 -9.78 3.02
C LEU A 104 -9.17 -10.66 2.05
N ALA A 105 -7.92 -10.96 2.42
CA ALA A 105 -7.05 -11.87 1.67
C ALA A 105 -7.69 -13.24 1.46
N LYS A 106 -8.33 -13.80 2.49
CA LYS A 106 -9.03 -15.09 2.41
C LYS A 106 -10.21 -15.15 1.43
N TYR A 107 -10.75 -13.98 1.03
CA TYR A 107 -11.81 -13.92 0.02
C TYR A 107 -11.25 -13.79 -1.39
N SER A 108 -10.03 -13.24 -1.53
CA SER A 108 -9.39 -12.96 -2.80
C SER A 108 -8.92 -14.23 -3.51
N ILE A 109 -8.82 -14.15 -4.83
CA ILE A 109 -8.16 -15.18 -5.63
C ILE A 109 -6.71 -15.40 -5.19
N LEU A 110 -6.03 -14.32 -4.75
CA LEU A 110 -4.64 -14.38 -4.30
C LEU A 110 -4.47 -15.22 -3.04
N GLY A 111 -5.39 -15.09 -2.08
CA GLY A 111 -5.38 -15.91 -0.87
C GLY A 111 -5.72 -17.37 -1.16
N LYS A 112 -6.71 -17.63 -2.03
CA LYS A 112 -7.13 -18.98 -2.42
C LYS A 112 -6.04 -19.75 -3.17
N GLU A 113 -5.26 -19.06 -3.99
CA GLU A 113 -4.18 -19.61 -4.81
C GLU A 113 -2.79 -19.52 -4.16
N ASN A 114 -2.70 -19.12 -2.87
CA ASN A 114 -1.44 -18.92 -2.14
C ASN A 114 -0.45 -17.98 -2.85
N ARG A 115 -0.95 -16.89 -3.46
CA ARG A 115 -0.16 -15.95 -4.26
C ARG A 115 0.08 -14.60 -3.60
N LEU A 116 -0.28 -14.44 -2.34
CA LEU A 116 -0.14 -13.16 -1.62
C LEU A 116 1.29 -12.63 -1.60
N MET A 117 2.28 -13.54 -1.52
CA MET A 117 3.71 -13.21 -1.44
C MET A 117 4.40 -13.17 -2.82
N ILE A 118 3.66 -13.26 -3.92
CA ILE A 118 4.20 -13.28 -5.27
C ILE A 118 3.76 -12.01 -6.00
N PRO A 119 4.67 -11.11 -6.39
CA PRO A 119 4.32 -9.91 -7.14
C PRO A 119 4.19 -10.25 -8.64
N THR A 120 3.09 -10.89 -9.03
CA THR A 120 2.87 -11.45 -10.39
C THR A 120 3.04 -10.41 -11.50
N VAL A 121 2.63 -9.17 -11.26
CA VAL A 121 2.78 -8.07 -12.25
C VAL A 121 4.25 -7.73 -12.46
N ASP A 122 5.07 -7.79 -11.40
CA ASP A 122 6.51 -7.57 -11.54
C ASP A 122 7.20 -8.77 -12.20
N GLU A 123 6.68 -9.99 -12.02
CA GLU A 123 7.14 -11.16 -12.80
C GLU A 123 6.87 -10.98 -14.30
N TYR A 124 5.69 -10.47 -14.68
CA TYR A 124 5.40 -10.08 -16.07
C TYR A 124 6.37 -9.01 -16.59
N SER A 125 6.68 -8.01 -15.77
CA SER A 125 7.66 -6.98 -16.12
C SER A 125 9.02 -7.58 -16.42
N ARG A 126 9.53 -8.44 -15.55
CA ARG A 126 10.84 -9.11 -15.72
C ARG A 126 10.87 -9.99 -16.97
N MET A 127 9.79 -10.73 -17.24
CA MET A 127 9.66 -11.54 -18.45
C MET A 127 9.70 -10.64 -19.70
N LEU A 128 8.90 -9.59 -19.74
CA LEU A 128 8.81 -8.69 -20.89
C LEU A 128 10.15 -8.00 -21.17
N MET A 129 10.85 -7.56 -20.12
CA MET A 129 12.18 -6.97 -20.26
C MET A 129 13.20 -7.99 -20.83
N LYS A 130 13.16 -9.24 -20.39
CA LYS A 130 14.04 -10.30 -20.94
C LYS A 130 13.75 -10.56 -22.43
N LEU A 131 12.48 -10.61 -22.84
CA LEU A 131 12.11 -10.82 -24.24
C LEU A 131 12.54 -9.67 -25.16
N LEU A 132 12.69 -8.47 -24.58
CA LEU A 132 13.17 -7.27 -25.27
C LEU A 132 14.69 -7.05 -25.15
N ASP A 133 15.42 -7.96 -24.52
CA ASP A 133 16.86 -7.83 -24.21
C ASP A 133 17.21 -6.56 -23.40
N LEU A 134 16.29 -6.16 -22.51
CA LEU A 134 16.49 -5.00 -21.64
C LEU A 134 17.14 -5.40 -20.31
N PRO A 135 17.97 -4.52 -19.71
CA PRO A 135 18.54 -4.78 -18.41
C PRO A 135 17.44 -4.83 -17.35
N LEU A 136 17.48 -5.85 -16.49
CA LEU A 136 16.60 -5.94 -15.33
C LEU A 136 16.95 -4.85 -14.31
N PRO A 137 15.97 -4.41 -13.48
CA PRO A 137 16.27 -3.49 -12.39
C PRO A 137 17.39 -4.03 -11.49
N THR A 138 18.29 -3.16 -11.09
CA THR A 138 19.26 -3.50 -10.04
C THR A 138 18.50 -3.72 -8.73
N PRO A 139 18.78 -4.83 -8.01
CA PRO A 139 18.13 -5.09 -6.73
C PRO A 139 18.38 -3.96 -5.73
N SER A 140 17.32 -3.21 -5.42
CA SER A 140 17.34 -2.09 -4.46
C SER A 140 15.92 -1.70 -4.09
N PHE A 141 15.76 -0.93 -3.02
CA PHE A 141 14.50 -0.22 -2.80
C PHE A 141 14.48 1.07 -3.62
N SER A 142 13.44 1.30 -4.43
CA SER A 142 13.28 2.58 -5.12
C SER A 142 12.92 3.69 -4.13
N LYS A 143 12.19 3.35 -3.07
CA LYS A 143 11.82 4.24 -1.98
C LYS A 143 11.45 3.47 -0.72
N ILE A 144 11.68 4.08 0.43
CA ILE A 144 11.26 3.57 1.74
C ILE A 144 10.34 4.60 2.38
N TYR A 145 9.12 4.18 2.72
CA TYR A 145 8.15 4.97 3.46
C TYR A 145 7.94 4.35 4.85
N LEU A 146 8.33 5.08 5.88
CA LEU A 146 8.03 4.76 7.28
C LEU A 146 6.80 5.57 7.67
N THR A 147 5.67 4.89 7.84
CA THR A 147 4.41 5.59 8.02
C THR A 147 3.72 5.19 9.32
N HIS A 148 3.07 6.17 9.95
CA HIS A 148 2.45 6.00 11.26
C HIS A 148 1.00 6.50 11.24
N ASP A 149 0.06 5.63 11.64
CA ASP A 149 -1.30 6.05 11.88
C ASP A 149 -1.41 6.59 13.30
N VAL A 150 -1.80 7.85 13.41
CA VAL A 150 -1.98 8.53 14.70
C VAL A 150 -3.43 8.37 15.14
N ASP A 151 -3.74 7.18 15.68
CA ASP A 151 -5.09 6.87 16.16
C ASP A 151 -5.39 7.55 17.49
N SER A 152 -4.39 7.74 18.33
CA SER A 152 -4.47 8.43 19.59
C SER A 152 -3.13 9.08 19.94
N ILE A 153 -3.16 10.27 20.51
CA ILE A 153 -1.93 10.95 20.98
C ILE A 153 -1.63 10.68 22.45
N ALA A 154 -2.62 10.20 23.22
CA ALA A 154 -2.46 9.93 24.65
C ALA A 154 -3.50 8.95 25.18
N ASN A 155 -3.13 8.15 26.18
CA ASN A 155 -4.03 7.21 26.86
C ASN A 155 -4.82 7.88 27.99
N TYR A 156 -4.22 8.80 28.75
CA TYR A 156 -4.78 9.30 29.99
C TYR A 156 -5.27 10.75 29.94
N ARG A 157 -5.14 11.42 28.81
CA ARG A 157 -5.54 12.82 28.67
C ARG A 157 -7.01 13.01 28.32
N HIS A 158 -7.73 11.94 28.01
CA HIS A 158 -9.18 11.95 27.86
C HIS A 158 -9.87 11.25 29.04
N LEU A 159 -11.10 11.66 29.36
CA LEU A 159 -11.82 11.28 30.58
C LEU A 159 -11.91 9.74 30.80
N ARG A 160 -12.29 8.99 29.76
CA ARG A 160 -12.38 7.51 29.86
C ARG A 160 -11.02 6.86 30.16
N GLY A 161 -9.97 7.34 29.51
CA GLY A 161 -8.60 6.84 29.74
C GLY A 161 -8.10 7.14 31.15
N ALA A 162 -8.32 8.36 31.63
CA ALA A 162 -7.95 8.76 32.97
C ALA A 162 -8.68 7.93 34.04
N ILE A 163 -10.02 7.80 33.96
CA ILE A 163 -10.83 6.98 34.85
C ILE A 163 -10.36 5.51 34.80
N GLY A 164 -10.20 4.94 33.60
CA GLY A 164 -9.71 3.58 33.44
C GLY A 164 -8.31 3.36 34.00
N GLY A 165 -7.42 4.34 33.89
CA GLY A 165 -6.10 4.31 34.50
C GLY A 165 -6.16 4.30 36.05
N ILE A 166 -7.01 5.14 36.64
CA ILE A 166 -7.23 5.19 38.09
C ILE A 166 -7.80 3.86 38.61
N VAL A 167 -8.83 3.33 37.95
CA VAL A 167 -9.45 2.04 38.32
C VAL A 167 -8.44 0.88 38.27
N ARG A 168 -7.49 0.90 37.35
CA ARG A 168 -6.40 -0.08 37.23
C ARG A 168 -5.23 0.20 38.21
N GLY A 169 -5.36 1.13 39.13
CA GLY A 169 -4.31 1.48 40.10
C GLY A 169 -3.15 2.29 39.53
N GLN A 170 -3.29 2.80 38.28
CA GLN A 170 -2.22 3.53 37.56
C GLN A 170 -2.31 5.06 37.79
N TRP A 171 -2.90 5.49 38.89
CA TRP A 171 -3.16 6.90 39.19
C TRP A 171 -1.92 7.81 39.09
N ARG A 172 -0.72 7.27 39.46
CA ARG A 172 0.56 8.03 39.35
C ARG A 172 0.87 8.33 37.85
N LYS A 173 0.67 7.37 36.97
CA LYS A 173 0.86 7.56 35.51
C LYS A 173 -0.16 8.55 34.96
N VAL A 174 -1.42 8.45 35.41
CA VAL A 174 -2.46 9.41 35.05
C VAL A 174 -2.06 10.84 35.43
N LEU A 175 -1.63 11.05 36.69
CA LEU A 175 -1.22 12.37 37.15
C LEU A 175 0.04 12.89 36.43
N ALA A 176 1.00 12.02 36.11
CA ALA A 176 2.19 12.39 35.37
C ALA A 176 1.81 12.82 33.96
N SER A 177 0.94 12.07 33.26
CA SER A 177 0.41 12.42 31.94
C SER A 177 -0.36 13.76 31.96
N GLN A 178 -1.16 14.01 33.00
CA GLN A 178 -1.89 15.29 33.12
C GLN A 178 -0.96 16.50 33.27
N LYS A 179 0.20 16.32 33.86
CA LYS A 179 1.21 17.40 33.99
C LYS A 179 1.95 17.65 32.69
N ASP A 180 2.38 16.59 32.03
CA ASP A 180 3.16 16.65 30.81
C ASP A 180 2.81 15.43 29.93
N ILE A 181 2.43 15.70 28.69
CA ILE A 181 2.03 14.68 27.71
C ILE A 181 3.16 13.67 27.41
N HIS A 182 4.42 14.09 27.51
CA HIS A 182 5.57 13.20 27.32
C HIS A 182 5.62 12.03 28.34
N ASN A 183 4.92 12.17 29.46
CA ASN A 183 4.77 11.08 30.44
C ASN A 183 3.60 10.15 30.13
N ASP A 184 2.81 10.42 29.09
CA ASP A 184 1.76 9.51 28.66
C ASP A 184 2.36 8.30 27.91
N PRO A 185 2.01 7.06 28.29
CA PRO A 185 2.61 5.88 27.65
C PRO A 185 2.31 5.76 26.15
N ALA A 186 1.22 6.35 25.65
CA ALA A 186 0.89 6.35 24.24
C ALA A 186 1.57 7.50 23.45
N PHE A 187 2.25 8.43 24.14
CA PHE A 187 3.00 9.49 23.49
C PHE A 187 4.38 9.00 23.06
N THR A 188 4.44 8.21 22.00
CA THR A 188 5.65 7.49 21.56
C THR A 188 6.40 8.20 20.42
N PHE A 189 5.98 9.39 20.03
CA PHE A 189 6.53 10.11 18.86
C PHE A 189 8.05 10.26 18.89
N SER A 190 8.62 10.66 20.03
CA SER A 190 10.08 10.81 20.16
C SER A 190 10.83 9.50 19.92
N TRP A 191 10.27 8.37 20.36
CA TRP A 191 10.88 7.06 20.12
C TRP A 191 10.76 6.65 18.65
N LEU A 192 9.58 6.77 18.04
CA LEU A 192 9.38 6.47 16.61
C LEU A 192 10.31 7.29 15.73
N ILE A 193 10.32 8.61 15.92
CA ILE A 193 11.19 9.53 15.17
C ILE A 193 12.68 9.14 15.33
N ALA A 194 13.09 8.71 16.52
CA ALA A 194 14.47 8.27 16.75
C ALA A 194 14.80 6.96 16.02
N GLN A 195 13.82 6.05 15.85
CA GLN A 195 14.01 4.85 15.05
C GLN A 195 14.03 5.18 13.55
N ASP A 196 13.06 5.95 13.07
CA ASP A 196 12.91 6.31 11.66
C ASP A 196 14.16 6.99 11.10
N LYS A 197 14.77 7.88 11.88
CA LYS A 197 16.01 8.60 11.51
C LYS A 197 17.22 7.69 11.28
N LYS A 198 17.15 6.42 11.63
CA LYS A 198 18.24 5.47 11.37
C LYS A 198 18.25 4.97 9.92
N VAL A 199 17.14 5.14 9.19
CA VAL A 199 17.04 4.73 7.77
C VAL A 199 17.27 5.94 6.88
N ASP A 200 18.46 6.01 6.30
CA ASP A 200 18.82 7.11 5.42
C ASP A 200 17.95 7.16 4.16
N GLY A 201 17.47 8.36 3.82
CA GLY A 201 16.64 8.57 2.64
C GLY A 201 15.18 8.08 2.76
N ALA A 202 14.78 7.53 3.91
CA ALA A 202 13.39 7.18 4.13
C ALA A 202 12.50 8.43 4.19
N GLU A 203 11.29 8.33 3.63
CA GLU A 203 10.24 9.33 3.78
C GLU A 203 9.31 8.93 4.91
N CYS A 204 9.22 9.78 5.96
CA CYS A 204 8.38 9.53 7.12
C CYS A 204 7.07 10.30 6.99
N ILE A 205 5.92 9.61 7.21
CA ILE A 205 4.59 10.22 7.11
C ILE A 205 3.76 9.80 8.33
N TYR A 206 3.21 10.79 9.03
CA TYR A 206 2.24 10.59 10.11
C TYR A 206 0.83 10.88 9.59
N PHE A 207 -0.02 9.87 9.51
CA PHE A 207 -1.41 10.04 9.09
C PHE A 207 -2.26 10.40 10.30
N VAL A 208 -2.83 11.60 10.28
CA VAL A 208 -3.52 12.23 11.40
C VAL A 208 -5.02 12.21 11.15
N LYS A 209 -5.81 11.78 12.16
CA LYS A 209 -7.26 11.72 12.06
C LYS A 209 -7.89 13.11 12.18
N ASP A 210 -8.79 13.42 11.25
CA ASP A 210 -9.72 14.55 11.31
C ASP A 210 -11.14 14.00 11.34
N THR A 211 -11.62 13.59 12.53
CA THR A 211 -12.88 12.87 12.71
C THR A 211 -13.70 13.44 13.86
N ASP A 212 -14.96 13.02 13.97
CA ASP A 212 -15.82 13.37 15.12
C ASP A 212 -15.58 12.49 16.35
N GLY A 213 -14.64 11.56 16.29
CA GLY A 213 -14.27 10.66 17.40
C GLY A 213 -15.38 9.72 17.84
N LYS A 214 -16.36 9.41 16.99
CA LYS A 214 -17.48 8.52 17.29
C LYS A 214 -17.16 7.08 16.85
N GLY A 215 -17.69 6.11 17.59
CA GLY A 215 -17.59 4.70 17.23
C GLY A 215 -16.14 4.25 16.99
N TYR A 216 -15.84 3.77 15.79
CA TYR A 216 -14.52 3.26 15.41
C TYR A 216 -13.46 4.36 15.25
N ASP A 217 -13.84 5.64 15.17
CA ASP A 217 -12.88 6.76 15.15
C ASP A 217 -12.48 7.25 16.54
N TYR A 218 -13.02 6.65 17.62
CA TYR A 218 -12.61 6.96 18.99
C TYR A 218 -11.21 6.36 19.30
N PRO A 219 -10.36 7.04 20.10
CA PRO A 219 -10.54 8.36 20.67
C PRO A 219 -10.31 9.49 19.65
N GLN A 220 -10.99 10.62 19.87
CA GLN A 220 -10.69 11.86 19.17
C GLN A 220 -9.61 12.63 19.93
N TYR A 221 -8.81 13.40 19.18
CA TYR A 221 -7.96 14.45 19.71
C TYR A 221 -8.22 15.74 18.92
N ASP A 222 -8.03 16.86 19.61
CA ASP A 222 -8.26 18.18 19.02
C ASP A 222 -7.00 18.61 18.24
N LEU A 223 -7.14 18.80 16.92
CA LEU A 223 -6.06 19.21 16.02
C LEU A 223 -5.61 20.66 16.26
N GLU A 224 -6.40 21.48 16.95
CA GLU A 224 -6.05 22.83 17.38
C GLU A 224 -5.61 22.87 18.85
N GLY A 225 -5.66 21.72 19.52
CA GLY A 225 -5.35 21.59 20.95
C GLY A 225 -3.86 21.56 21.25
N LYS A 226 -3.50 21.98 22.47
CA LYS A 226 -2.10 22.03 22.93
C LYS A 226 -1.39 20.67 22.86
N ASP A 227 -2.09 19.59 23.12
CA ASP A 227 -1.51 18.24 23.10
C ASP A 227 -1.13 17.80 21.68
N PHE A 228 -1.96 18.14 20.71
CA PHE A 228 -1.64 17.87 19.31
C PHE A 228 -0.53 18.80 18.82
N GLU A 229 -0.50 20.05 19.28
CA GLU A 229 0.57 21.00 18.92
C GLU A 229 1.96 20.47 19.29
N VAL A 230 2.10 19.85 20.49
CA VAL A 230 3.36 19.21 20.91
C VAL A 230 3.75 18.08 19.96
N ALA A 231 2.80 17.19 19.62
CA ALA A 231 3.05 16.10 18.68
C ALA A 231 3.41 16.62 17.27
N ALA A 232 2.66 17.59 16.78
CA ALA A 232 2.87 18.20 15.46
C ALA A 232 4.27 18.86 15.34
N GLN A 233 4.70 19.59 16.37
CA GLN A 233 6.04 20.17 16.40
C GLN A 233 7.15 19.12 16.38
N LEU A 234 7.00 17.99 17.08
CA LEU A 234 7.98 16.90 17.02
C LEU A 234 8.06 16.30 15.59
N ILE A 235 6.91 16.07 14.96
CA ILE A 235 6.82 15.54 13.59
C ILE A 235 7.46 16.53 12.61
N GLU A 236 7.09 17.80 12.64
CA GLU A 236 7.61 18.85 11.75
C GLU A 236 9.12 19.04 11.93
N ASN A 237 9.62 19.11 13.18
CA ASN A 237 11.04 19.24 13.48
C ASN A 237 11.86 17.99 13.07
N SER A 238 11.22 16.85 12.90
CA SER A 238 11.89 15.65 12.38
C SER A 238 12.09 15.68 10.87
N GLY A 239 11.38 16.53 10.14
CA GLY A 239 11.29 16.58 8.69
C GLY A 239 10.21 15.65 8.11
N ALA A 240 9.45 14.94 8.95
CA ALA A 240 8.36 14.08 8.52
C ALA A 240 7.14 14.89 8.03
N LYS A 241 6.35 14.29 7.14
CA LYS A 241 5.11 14.88 6.63
C LYS A 241 3.93 14.47 7.50
N MET A 242 2.87 15.27 7.50
CA MET A 242 1.57 14.88 8.02
C MET A 242 0.58 14.68 6.89
N GLY A 243 -0.01 13.49 6.80
CA GLY A 243 -1.05 13.12 5.86
C GLY A 243 -2.43 13.02 6.52
N TRP A 244 -3.46 12.91 5.72
CA TRP A 244 -4.83 12.74 6.18
C TRP A 244 -5.14 11.26 6.46
N HIS A 245 -5.46 10.92 7.73
CA HIS A 245 -6.05 9.65 8.11
C HIS A 245 -7.57 9.74 8.00
N GLY A 246 -8.11 9.19 6.89
CA GLY A 246 -9.55 9.30 6.60
C GLY A 246 -10.41 8.55 7.62
N SER A 247 -11.56 9.15 7.99
CA SER A 247 -12.53 8.55 8.91
C SER A 247 -12.98 7.15 8.47
N TYR A 248 -13.23 6.26 9.44
CA TYR A 248 -13.88 4.96 9.23
C TYR A 248 -15.23 5.11 8.47
N TYR A 249 -15.96 6.16 8.74
CA TYR A 249 -17.27 6.43 8.14
C TYR A 249 -17.19 7.18 6.79
N GLY A 250 -15.99 7.46 6.30
CA GLY A 250 -15.77 8.24 5.10
C GLY A 250 -15.88 9.75 5.39
N GLY A 251 -16.18 10.53 4.34
CA GLY A 251 -16.30 11.98 4.45
C GLY A 251 -15.10 12.72 3.87
N ARG A 252 -15.08 14.04 4.08
CA ARG A 252 -14.03 14.95 3.59
C ARG A 252 -13.21 15.45 4.76
N LEU A 253 -11.97 15.84 4.49
CA LEU A 253 -11.14 16.57 5.45
C LEU A 253 -11.87 17.85 5.88
N LYS A 254 -11.99 18.05 7.18
CA LYS A 254 -12.70 19.20 7.78
C LYS A 254 -11.76 20.34 8.12
N VAL A 255 -10.55 20.01 8.57
CA VAL A 255 -9.56 21.01 8.96
C VAL A 255 -9.00 21.72 7.72
N LYS A 256 -9.09 23.05 7.74
CA LYS A 256 -8.47 23.91 6.75
C LYS A 256 -7.13 24.39 7.31
N GLY A 257 -6.04 23.89 6.76
CA GLY A 257 -4.70 24.31 7.18
C GLY A 257 -3.62 23.71 6.29
N GLU A 258 -2.44 24.34 6.30
CA GLU A 258 -1.30 23.89 5.47
C GLU A 258 -0.58 22.68 6.09
N ARG A 259 -0.81 22.38 7.37
CA ARG A 259 -0.14 21.29 8.11
C ARG A 259 -0.45 19.92 7.58
N LEU A 260 -1.73 19.62 7.36
CA LEU A 260 -2.13 18.35 6.78
C LEU A 260 -2.02 18.40 5.26
N LYS A 261 -1.18 17.57 4.69
CA LYS A 261 -1.09 17.40 3.24
C LYS A 261 -2.28 16.60 2.72
N VAL A 262 -3.34 17.30 2.28
CA VAL A 262 -4.56 16.69 1.73
C VAL A 262 -4.25 15.69 0.60
N GLY A 263 -3.14 15.92 -0.10
CA GLY A 263 -2.66 15.03 -1.16
C GLY A 263 -2.20 13.66 -0.68
N LEU A 264 -1.85 13.47 0.60
CA LEU A 264 -1.42 12.21 1.20
C LEU A 264 -2.55 11.62 2.04
N HIS A 265 -2.98 10.41 1.74
CA HIS A 265 -4.13 9.78 2.39
C HIS A 265 -3.87 8.35 2.82
N ARG A 266 -4.51 7.95 3.92
CA ARG A 266 -4.72 6.56 4.36
C ARG A 266 -6.10 6.41 4.98
N SER A 267 -6.83 5.38 4.58
CA SER A 267 -8.14 5.08 5.15
C SER A 267 -8.00 4.36 6.49
N HIS A 268 -8.73 4.84 7.51
CA HIS A 268 -8.82 4.17 8.81
C HIS A 268 -9.34 2.73 8.65
N TYR A 269 -8.79 1.78 9.38
CA TYR A 269 -9.04 0.33 9.25
C TYR A 269 -8.69 -0.27 7.87
N LEU A 270 -7.91 0.43 7.03
CA LEU A 270 -7.69 0.10 5.61
C LEU A 270 -9.03 -0.05 4.84
N ARG A 271 -10.07 0.65 5.27
CA ARG A 271 -11.42 0.57 4.72
C ARG A 271 -11.57 1.48 3.51
N CYS A 272 -11.37 0.94 2.32
CA CYS A 272 -11.43 1.70 1.08
C CYS A 272 -12.10 0.88 -0.04
N SER A 273 -13.36 1.19 -0.37
CA SER A 273 -14.07 0.60 -1.51
C SER A 273 -13.63 1.24 -2.83
N ILE A 274 -14.02 0.63 -3.96
CA ILE A 274 -13.81 1.21 -5.29
C ILE A 274 -14.45 2.60 -5.42
N ASP A 275 -15.66 2.78 -4.86
CA ASP A 275 -16.34 4.08 -4.88
C ASP A 275 -15.62 5.11 -4.02
N ARG A 276 -15.10 4.69 -2.85
CA ARG A 276 -14.29 5.57 -2.01
C ARG A 276 -13.01 6.02 -2.69
N MET A 277 -12.36 5.16 -3.45
CA MET A 277 -11.18 5.54 -4.23
C MET A 277 -11.50 6.61 -5.28
N GLN A 278 -12.67 6.51 -5.94
CA GLN A 278 -13.10 7.55 -6.87
C GLN A 278 -13.38 8.87 -6.14
N GLU A 279 -14.05 8.83 -5.00
CA GLU A 279 -14.26 10.03 -4.17
C GLU A 279 -12.94 10.70 -3.77
N LEU A 280 -11.91 9.91 -3.37
CA LEU A 280 -10.59 10.43 -3.03
C LEU A 280 -9.92 11.09 -4.23
N ALA A 281 -9.98 10.46 -5.40
CA ALA A 281 -9.45 11.03 -6.63
C ALA A 281 -10.16 12.36 -6.99
N ASP A 282 -11.50 12.41 -6.88
CA ASP A 282 -12.31 13.60 -7.16
C ASP A 282 -12.06 14.73 -6.14
N MET A 283 -11.71 14.40 -4.89
CA MET A 283 -11.27 15.35 -3.87
C MET A 283 -9.85 15.88 -4.07
N GLY A 284 -9.11 15.35 -5.05
CA GLY A 284 -7.76 15.77 -5.36
C GLY A 284 -6.67 15.13 -4.52
N VAL A 285 -6.96 14.02 -3.83
CA VAL A 285 -5.91 13.17 -3.21
C VAL A 285 -4.97 12.70 -4.30
N LYS A 286 -3.67 12.79 -4.03
CA LYS A 286 -2.62 12.44 -4.99
C LYS A 286 -2.05 11.05 -4.74
N GLU A 287 -1.85 10.71 -3.48
CA GLU A 287 -1.16 9.50 -3.04
C GLU A 287 -1.98 8.83 -1.93
N ASP A 288 -2.32 7.56 -2.11
CA ASP A 288 -3.02 6.73 -1.12
C ASP A 288 -2.15 5.56 -0.67
N PHE A 289 -2.04 5.40 0.63
CA PHE A 289 -1.20 4.41 1.30
C PHE A 289 -2.01 3.28 1.95
N THR A 290 -3.22 3.01 1.45
CA THR A 290 -4.16 2.04 2.05
C THR A 290 -3.98 0.61 1.52
N MET A 291 -3.25 0.40 0.43
CA MET A 291 -3.35 -0.80 -0.41
C MET A 291 -2.65 -2.04 0.15
N MET A 292 -3.23 -2.62 1.21
CA MET A 292 -2.93 -3.96 1.74
C MET A 292 -4.24 -4.67 2.11
N PHE A 293 -4.21 -5.99 2.27
CA PHE A 293 -5.29 -6.72 2.94
C PHE A 293 -5.17 -6.53 4.46
N PRO A 294 -6.28 -6.28 5.18
CA PRO A 294 -6.18 -6.08 6.64
C PRO A 294 -5.79 -7.33 7.41
N ASP A 295 -6.10 -8.51 6.88
CA ASP A 295 -5.91 -9.81 7.54
C ASP A 295 -4.62 -10.53 7.15
N HIS A 296 -3.87 -10.04 6.15
CA HIS A 296 -2.63 -10.68 5.71
C HIS A 296 -1.69 -9.71 5.02
N VAL A 297 -0.39 -9.80 5.30
CA VAL A 297 0.65 -9.06 4.58
C VAL A 297 0.85 -9.66 3.17
N GLY A 298 1.40 -8.86 2.25
CA GLY A 298 1.66 -9.31 0.88
C GLY A 298 1.23 -8.29 -0.18
N PHE A 299 1.31 -8.69 -1.43
CA PHE A 299 1.15 -7.80 -2.57
C PHE A 299 -0.30 -7.77 -3.08
N ARG A 300 -1.18 -6.97 -2.44
CA ARG A 300 -2.60 -6.85 -2.85
C ARG A 300 -2.76 -6.39 -4.30
N LEU A 301 -1.90 -5.51 -4.78
CA LEU A 301 -1.90 -5.04 -6.17
C LEU A 301 -1.02 -5.91 -7.09
N GLN A 302 -0.46 -7.01 -6.58
CA GLN A 302 0.45 -7.92 -7.28
C GLN A 302 1.70 -7.24 -7.87
N THR A 303 2.06 -6.07 -7.36
CA THR A 303 3.27 -5.32 -7.70
C THR A 303 3.89 -4.72 -6.45
N THR A 304 5.20 -4.51 -6.49
CA THR A 304 5.99 -3.83 -5.45
C THR A 304 6.13 -2.33 -5.72
N ARG A 305 5.52 -1.82 -6.79
CA ARG A 305 5.69 -0.45 -7.28
C ARG A 305 4.39 0.34 -7.18
N ALA A 306 4.49 1.64 -6.94
CA ALA A 306 3.35 2.53 -6.97
C ALA A 306 2.66 2.53 -8.34
N VAL A 307 1.33 2.57 -8.34
CA VAL A 307 0.52 2.55 -9.57
C VAL A 307 -0.44 3.72 -9.62
N ARG A 308 -0.67 4.29 -10.79
CA ARG A 308 -1.83 5.15 -11.00
C ARG A 308 -3.09 4.30 -11.03
N TRP A 309 -4.06 4.64 -10.21
CA TRP A 309 -5.27 3.85 -10.13
C TRP A 309 -6.14 3.97 -11.37
N ILE A 310 -6.59 2.82 -11.86
CA ILE A 310 -7.58 2.70 -12.93
C ILE A 310 -8.92 2.37 -12.27
N ASN A 311 -9.94 3.21 -12.47
CA ASN A 311 -11.28 2.87 -12.01
C ASN A 311 -11.86 1.74 -12.88
N PRO A 312 -12.08 0.54 -12.33
CA PRO A 312 -12.55 -0.60 -13.12
C PRO A 312 -14.03 -0.50 -13.53
N LYS A 313 -14.83 0.39 -12.90
CA LYS A 313 -16.23 0.63 -13.28
C LYS A 313 -16.34 1.53 -14.51
N THR A 314 -15.52 2.56 -14.58
CA THR A 314 -15.59 3.59 -15.63
C THR A 314 -14.50 3.43 -16.70
N MET A 315 -13.55 2.53 -16.49
CA MET A 315 -12.38 2.36 -17.34
C MET A 315 -11.63 3.68 -17.53
N THR A 316 -11.38 4.40 -16.42
CA THR A 316 -10.70 5.68 -16.43
C THR A 316 -9.39 5.57 -15.64
N LEU A 317 -8.29 5.99 -16.27
CA LEU A 317 -7.00 6.17 -15.60
C LEU A 317 -7.03 7.49 -14.82
N THR A 318 -6.92 7.41 -13.49
CA THR A 318 -6.96 8.58 -12.60
C THR A 318 -5.55 9.15 -12.33
N ASN A 319 -5.49 10.27 -11.62
CA ASN A 319 -4.23 10.82 -11.12
C ASN A 319 -3.93 10.37 -9.67
N LEU A 320 -4.77 9.52 -9.09
CA LEU A 320 -4.53 8.93 -7.77
C LEU A 320 -3.47 7.84 -7.88
N VAL A 321 -2.38 8.02 -7.15
CA VAL A 321 -1.31 7.02 -7.04
C VAL A 321 -1.58 6.14 -5.82
N LEU A 322 -1.55 4.84 -6.01
CA LEU A 322 -1.66 3.84 -4.93
C LEU A 322 -0.27 3.31 -4.60
N HIS A 323 0.11 3.42 -3.34
CA HIS A 323 1.33 2.85 -2.80
C HIS A 323 1.02 1.48 -2.20
N PRO A 324 1.69 0.38 -2.64
CA PRO A 324 1.50 -0.94 -2.05
C PRO A 324 1.95 -0.95 -0.59
N LEU A 325 1.01 -0.95 0.35
CA LEU A 325 1.33 -1.10 1.76
C LEU A 325 1.88 -2.51 2.00
N THR A 326 3.09 -2.61 2.52
CA THR A 326 3.82 -3.87 2.63
C THR A 326 3.54 -4.59 3.94
N VAL A 327 3.63 -3.86 5.05
CA VAL A 327 3.57 -4.38 6.41
C VAL A 327 2.72 -3.48 7.29
N MET A 328 1.87 -4.06 8.12
CA MET A 328 1.14 -3.38 9.20
C MET A 328 1.29 -4.17 10.50
N ASP A 329 1.68 -3.51 11.57
CA ASP A 329 1.89 -4.10 12.89
C ASP A 329 0.68 -4.90 13.41
N CYS A 330 -0.51 -4.34 13.29
CA CYS A 330 -1.76 -5.00 13.70
C CYS A 330 -2.06 -6.27 12.88
N THR A 331 -1.72 -6.30 11.59
CA THR A 331 -1.92 -7.50 10.75
C THR A 331 -1.06 -8.65 11.23
N LEU A 332 0.18 -8.37 11.61
CA LEU A 332 1.12 -9.39 12.08
C LEU A 332 0.75 -9.93 13.47
N SER A 333 0.36 -9.03 14.39
CA SER A 333 0.22 -9.35 15.84
C SER A 333 -1.19 -9.79 16.26
N ASN A 334 -2.25 -9.39 15.55
CA ASN A 334 -3.62 -9.58 15.99
C ASN A 334 -4.05 -11.05 15.89
N ALA A 335 -4.65 -11.58 16.96
CA ALA A 335 -5.14 -12.96 17.05
C ALA A 335 -6.22 -13.33 16.00
N ASN A 336 -6.94 -12.34 15.45
CA ASN A 336 -7.93 -12.53 14.39
C ASN A 336 -7.33 -12.47 12.98
N TYR A 337 -6.04 -12.15 12.85
CA TYR A 337 -5.31 -12.03 11.60
C TYR A 337 -4.17 -13.07 11.56
N MET A 338 -2.92 -12.64 11.35
CA MET A 338 -1.81 -13.59 11.23
C MET A 338 -1.35 -14.15 12.58
N ASN A 339 -1.49 -13.42 13.68
CA ASN A 339 -1.15 -13.84 15.05
C ASN A 339 0.25 -14.47 15.18
N LEU A 340 1.25 -13.79 14.61
CA LEU A 340 2.62 -14.28 14.55
C LEU A 340 3.40 -13.97 15.83
N SER A 341 4.32 -14.86 16.19
CA SER A 341 5.42 -14.55 17.10
C SER A 341 6.33 -13.47 16.48
N GLU A 342 7.22 -12.90 17.30
CA GLU A 342 8.15 -11.86 16.83
C GLU A 342 9.06 -12.38 15.71
N ASP A 343 9.64 -13.58 15.89
CA ASP A 343 10.53 -14.21 14.91
C ASP A 343 9.81 -14.55 13.61
N GLU A 344 8.60 -15.10 13.67
CA GLU A 344 7.78 -15.37 12.48
C GLU A 344 7.42 -14.09 11.73
N ALA A 345 7.03 -13.06 12.46
CA ALA A 345 6.70 -11.76 11.87
C ALA A 345 7.91 -11.11 11.18
N TYR A 346 9.08 -11.17 11.82
CA TYR A 346 10.32 -10.67 11.21
C TYR A 346 10.69 -11.44 9.95
N PHE A 347 10.59 -12.77 9.98
CA PHE A 347 10.85 -13.61 8.82
C PHE A 347 9.92 -13.27 7.64
N GLU A 348 8.62 -13.07 7.88
CA GLU A 348 7.69 -12.64 6.82
C GLU A 348 8.03 -11.26 6.26
N CYS A 349 8.44 -10.31 7.12
CA CYS A 349 8.90 -9.00 6.68
C CYS A 349 10.14 -9.11 5.77
N GLN A 350 11.15 -9.91 6.15
CA GLN A 350 12.36 -10.11 5.36
C GLN A 350 12.03 -10.67 3.97
N ARG A 351 11.18 -11.70 3.90
CA ARG A 351 10.72 -12.28 2.62
C ARG A 351 10.08 -11.26 1.69
N LEU A 352 9.26 -10.37 2.25
CA LEU A 352 8.62 -9.28 1.48
C LEU A 352 9.67 -8.28 0.99
N PHE A 353 10.57 -7.84 1.86
CA PHE A 353 11.60 -6.86 1.52
C PHE A 353 12.55 -7.37 0.45
N GLU A 354 12.98 -8.64 0.53
CA GLU A 354 13.78 -9.28 -0.52
C GLU A 354 13.07 -9.27 -1.89
N LYS A 355 11.77 -9.57 -1.93
CA LYS A 355 10.97 -9.49 -3.17
C LYS A 355 10.87 -8.07 -3.70
N ILE A 356 10.72 -7.08 -2.83
CA ILE A 356 10.68 -5.67 -3.22
C ILE A 356 12.02 -5.23 -3.78
N GLN A 357 13.14 -5.55 -3.11
CA GLN A 357 14.48 -5.25 -3.61
C GLN A 357 14.73 -5.85 -4.99
N GLN A 358 14.39 -7.15 -5.19
CA GLN A 358 14.57 -7.85 -6.47
C GLN A 358 13.87 -7.17 -7.64
N ASN A 359 12.79 -6.41 -7.39
CA ASN A 359 11.97 -5.75 -8.39
C ASN A 359 12.16 -4.23 -8.44
N GLY A 360 13.09 -3.67 -7.65
CA GLY A 360 13.27 -2.23 -7.59
C GLY A 360 12.01 -1.50 -7.13
N GLY A 361 11.28 -2.11 -6.20
CA GLY A 361 10.01 -1.60 -5.68
C GLY A 361 10.17 -0.67 -4.50
N GLU A 362 9.04 -0.24 -3.92
CA GLU A 362 9.01 0.59 -2.71
C GLU A 362 8.57 -0.22 -1.48
N VAL A 363 9.15 0.10 -0.34
CA VAL A 363 8.72 -0.40 0.97
C VAL A 363 7.80 0.62 1.60
N VAL A 364 6.60 0.20 1.99
CA VAL A 364 5.66 1.02 2.77
C VAL A 364 5.33 0.29 4.05
N ILE A 365 5.70 0.84 5.19
CA ILE A 365 5.43 0.27 6.52
C ILE A 365 4.39 1.12 7.21
N LEU A 366 3.40 0.47 7.81
CA LEU A 366 2.46 1.08 8.74
C LEU A 366 2.73 0.58 10.15
N TRP A 367 3.03 1.53 11.03
CA TRP A 367 3.19 1.27 12.46
C TRP A 367 2.35 2.26 13.26
N HIS A 368 1.36 1.79 14.01
CA HIS A 368 0.52 2.66 14.82
C HIS A 368 1.33 3.28 15.94
N ASN A 369 1.20 4.59 16.13
CA ASN A 369 1.98 5.31 17.15
C ASN A 369 1.74 4.80 18.57
N SER A 370 0.56 4.29 18.87
CA SER A 370 0.20 3.80 20.21
C SER A 370 0.69 2.39 20.53
N ASN A 371 1.01 1.56 19.54
CA ASN A 371 1.34 0.14 19.73
C ASN A 371 2.68 -0.12 20.45
N PRO A 372 3.74 0.70 20.27
CA PRO A 372 4.95 0.57 21.09
C PRO A 372 4.74 0.87 22.57
N ALA A 373 3.61 1.44 22.98
CA ALA A 373 3.30 1.83 24.34
C ALA A 373 3.23 0.63 25.31
N GLY A 374 4.37 0.28 25.91
CA GLY A 374 4.44 -0.81 26.88
C GLY A 374 4.38 -2.23 26.30
N ASN A 375 4.47 -2.38 24.98
CA ASN A 375 4.49 -3.66 24.31
C ASN A 375 5.88 -3.93 23.69
N ALA A 376 6.62 -4.88 24.27
CA ALA A 376 7.96 -5.25 23.82
C ALA A 376 7.95 -5.80 22.39
N TRP A 377 6.98 -6.64 22.03
CA TRP A 377 6.84 -7.22 20.71
C TRP A 377 6.86 -6.15 19.60
N HIS A 378 6.03 -5.10 19.74
CA HIS A 378 5.97 -4.02 18.74
C HIS A 378 7.26 -3.20 18.67
N LYS A 379 7.96 -3.02 19.80
CA LYS A 379 9.23 -2.30 19.82
C LYS A 379 10.34 -3.09 19.15
N THR A 380 10.52 -4.34 19.60
CA THR A 380 11.60 -5.19 19.12
C THR A 380 11.46 -5.46 17.62
N LEU A 381 10.26 -5.82 17.17
CA LEU A 381 10.03 -6.06 15.74
C LEU A 381 10.28 -4.80 14.90
N TYR A 382 9.83 -3.62 15.37
CA TYR A 382 10.10 -2.38 14.64
C TYR A 382 11.59 -2.09 14.56
N GLU A 383 12.34 -2.26 15.65
CA GLU A 383 13.80 -2.09 15.67
C GLU A 383 14.51 -3.07 14.74
N GLN A 384 14.07 -4.32 14.65
CA GLN A 384 14.59 -5.32 13.71
C GLN A 384 14.31 -4.92 12.25
N ILE A 385 13.09 -4.47 11.94
CA ILE A 385 12.73 -3.97 10.61
C ILE A 385 13.59 -2.76 10.22
N ILE A 386 13.73 -1.78 11.12
CA ILE A 386 14.57 -0.61 10.88
C ILE A 386 16.02 -1.02 10.64
N SER A 387 16.54 -1.98 11.41
CA SER A 387 17.91 -2.49 11.21
C SER A 387 18.12 -3.18 9.86
N PHE A 388 17.10 -3.83 9.31
CA PHE A 388 17.15 -4.44 7.98
C PHE A 388 17.17 -3.38 6.86
N LEU A 389 16.51 -2.24 7.08
CA LEU A 389 16.36 -1.19 6.09
C LEU A 389 17.50 -0.16 6.08
N GLN A 390 18.42 -0.20 7.06
CA GLN A 390 19.66 0.59 7.10
C GLN A 390 20.63 0.17 6.00
#